data_23dc5016c7a243407e42851b08e7d1d6
#
_entry.id   23dc5016c7a243407e42851b08e7d1d6
#
_cell.length_a   1.000
_cell.length_b   1.000
_cell.length_c   1.000
_cell.angle_alpha   90.00
_cell.angle_beta   90.00
_cell.angle_gamma   90.00
#
_symmetry.space_group_name_H-M   'P 1'
#
loop_
_entity.id
_entity.type
_entity.pdbx_description
1 polymer ?
#
loop_
_entity_poly.entity_id
_entity_poly.type
_entity_poly.pdbx_seq_one_letter_code
_entity_poly.pdbx_strand_id
1 'polypeptide(L)'
;MMLAASTPDAAKYEQIQAGLNEGVGKQENQPRPIEMMMVELSDDIQSMEAEDKVALGTDAQGIVLEFEGDTLFDYGSAEIKKEALPTLKRIAATLQSERYNKFIFNIEGHTSDEHFSSAQYPSNWELSSARAASVARFLESRGINRVRLRTAGLYDVSPKYPNRDPFGEPIPQNRIKNRRVVIHVEPSYR
;
A
#
# COMPACT_ATOMS: atom_id res chain seq x y z
N MET A 1 23.04 -16.51 16.77
CA MET A 1 21.70 -16.29 17.31
C MET A 1 20.83 -15.91 16.13
N MET A 2 20.10 -16.89 15.59
CA MET A 2 19.27 -16.73 14.40
C MET A 2 17.96 -16.04 14.81
N LEU A 3 17.69 -14.85 14.27
CA LEU A 3 16.37 -14.24 14.32
C LEU A 3 15.56 -14.84 13.17
N ALA A 4 14.56 -15.64 13.53
CA ALA A 4 13.61 -16.23 12.60
C ALA A 4 12.84 -15.13 11.87
N ALA A 5 12.86 -15.18 10.54
CA ALA A 5 11.95 -14.42 9.69
C ALA A 5 10.52 -14.83 10.05
N SER A 6 9.72 -13.86 10.49
CA SER A 6 8.30 -14.04 10.74
C SER A 6 7.61 -14.20 9.39
N THR A 7 7.30 -15.42 9.02
CA THR A 7 6.33 -15.73 7.96
C THR A 7 4.99 -15.12 8.32
N PRO A 8 4.24 -14.53 7.37
CA PRO A 8 2.88 -14.09 7.64
C PRO A 8 2.06 -15.29 8.10
N ASP A 9 1.51 -15.13 9.28
CA ASP A 9 1.00 -16.19 10.15
C ASP A 9 -0.25 -16.83 9.53
N ALA A 10 -0.10 -18.04 8.98
CA ALA A 10 -1.23 -18.89 8.55
C ALA A 10 -2.27 -19.03 9.67
N ALA A 11 -1.83 -18.98 10.93
CA ALA A 11 -2.70 -18.96 12.11
C ALA A 11 -3.59 -17.71 12.18
N LYS A 12 -3.15 -16.56 11.65
CA LYS A 12 -4.00 -15.36 11.55
C LYS A 12 -5.11 -15.53 10.52
N TYR A 13 -4.82 -16.23 9.42
CA TYR A 13 -5.84 -16.57 8.41
C TYR A 13 -6.88 -17.55 8.96
N GLU A 14 -6.45 -18.57 9.72
CA GLU A 14 -7.37 -19.51 10.38
C GLU A 14 -8.19 -18.83 11.48
N GLN A 15 -7.62 -17.89 12.24
CA GLN A 15 -8.37 -17.11 13.24
C GLN A 15 -9.41 -16.18 12.62
N ILE A 16 -9.12 -15.59 11.46
CA ILE A 16 -10.11 -14.77 10.72
C ILE A 16 -11.24 -15.67 10.21
N GLN A 17 -10.94 -16.85 9.67
CA GLN A 17 -11.94 -17.82 9.24
C GLN A 17 -12.72 -18.44 10.42
N ALA A 18 -12.07 -18.71 11.55
CA ALA A 18 -12.74 -19.26 12.73
C ALA A 18 -13.64 -18.22 13.44
N GLY A 19 -13.21 -16.95 13.50
CA GLY A 19 -14.04 -15.86 14.05
C GLY A 19 -15.28 -15.54 13.22
N LEU A 20 -15.32 -15.93 11.96
CA LEU A 20 -16.47 -15.79 11.07
C LEU A 20 -17.54 -16.87 11.31
N ASN A 21 -17.20 -17.97 11.97
CA ASN A 21 -18.12 -19.10 12.18
C ASN A 21 -18.88 -19.09 13.52
N GLU A 22 -18.52 -18.24 14.47
CA GLU A 22 -19.06 -18.30 15.84
C GLU A 22 -20.03 -17.18 16.26
N GLY A 23 -20.48 -16.33 15.37
CA GLY A 23 -21.37 -15.24 15.80
C GLY A 23 -22.47 -14.87 14.83
N VAL A 24 -23.68 -15.23 15.17
CA VAL A 24 -24.99 -14.69 14.74
C VAL A 24 -25.73 -15.47 13.65
N GLY A 25 -26.99 -15.74 13.98
CA GLY A 25 -27.99 -16.48 13.29
C GLY A 25 -28.22 -16.16 11.80
N LYS A 26 -28.60 -17.20 11.10
CA LYS A 26 -29.16 -17.31 9.75
C LYS A 26 -29.50 -15.98 9.04
N GLN A 27 -28.51 -15.32 8.48
CA GLN A 27 -28.57 -14.51 7.28
C GLN A 27 -27.51 -15.05 6.33
N GLU A 28 -27.88 -15.23 5.06
CA GLU A 28 -27.02 -15.79 4.02
C GLU A 28 -25.64 -15.14 4.05
N ASN A 29 -24.62 -15.97 4.31
CA ASN A 29 -23.24 -15.59 4.53
C ASN A 29 -22.57 -15.28 3.19
N GLN A 30 -22.99 -14.18 2.53
CA GLN A 30 -22.21 -13.66 1.43
C GLN A 30 -21.04 -12.86 2.02
N PRO A 31 -19.78 -13.20 1.67
CA PRO A 31 -18.64 -12.46 2.17
C PRO A 31 -18.77 -10.99 1.79
N ARG A 32 -18.45 -10.10 2.72
CA ARG A 32 -18.52 -8.65 2.49
C ARG A 32 -17.55 -8.26 1.36
N PRO A 33 -17.90 -7.27 0.52
CA PRO A 33 -17.05 -6.88 -0.61
C PRO A 33 -15.60 -6.59 -0.22
N ILE A 34 -15.35 -6.05 0.97
CA ILE A 34 -14.00 -5.77 1.47
C ILE A 34 -13.21 -7.07 1.74
N GLU A 35 -13.88 -8.09 2.26
CA GLU A 35 -13.25 -9.40 2.54
C GLU A 35 -12.91 -10.11 1.22
N MET A 36 -13.81 -10.04 0.24
CA MET A 36 -13.53 -10.59 -1.10
C MET A 36 -12.36 -9.87 -1.76
N MET A 37 -12.32 -8.55 -1.68
CA MET A 37 -11.21 -7.75 -2.22
C MET A 37 -9.89 -8.14 -1.57
N MET A 38 -9.88 -8.33 -0.25
CA MET A 38 -8.69 -8.74 0.49
C MET A 38 -8.15 -10.09 0.00
N VAL A 39 -9.04 -11.06 -0.23
CA VAL A 39 -8.67 -12.39 -0.76
C VAL A 39 -8.12 -12.25 -2.18
N GLU A 40 -8.84 -11.56 -3.08
CA GLU A 40 -8.40 -11.37 -4.46
C GLU A 40 -7.05 -10.67 -4.55
N LEU A 41 -6.81 -9.62 -3.75
CA LEU A 41 -5.51 -8.94 -3.70
C LEU A 41 -4.40 -9.84 -3.16
N SER A 42 -4.70 -10.65 -2.15
CA SER A 42 -3.74 -11.62 -1.60
C SER A 42 -3.34 -12.65 -2.65
N ASP A 43 -4.32 -13.21 -3.37
CA ASP A 43 -4.09 -14.17 -4.45
C ASP A 43 -3.29 -13.55 -5.60
N ASP A 44 -3.59 -12.29 -5.95
CA ASP A 44 -2.86 -11.54 -6.97
C ASP A 44 -1.39 -11.36 -6.58
N ILE A 45 -1.11 -10.93 -5.37
CA ILE A 45 0.26 -10.70 -4.86
C ILE A 45 1.02 -12.03 -4.80
N GLN A 46 0.41 -13.08 -4.27
CA GLN A 46 1.02 -14.41 -4.17
C GLN A 46 1.30 -15.01 -5.55
N SER A 47 0.35 -14.95 -6.47
CA SER A 47 0.50 -15.51 -7.83
C SER A 47 1.61 -14.85 -8.64
N MET A 48 2.00 -13.64 -8.27
CA MET A 48 3.08 -12.87 -8.91
C MET A 48 4.40 -12.94 -8.16
N GLU A 49 4.48 -13.71 -7.06
CA GLU A 49 5.65 -13.74 -6.19
C GLU A 49 6.11 -12.32 -5.79
N ALA A 50 5.12 -11.50 -5.39
CA ALA A 50 5.34 -10.07 -5.12
C ALA A 50 5.24 -9.72 -3.63
N GLU A 51 5.28 -10.71 -2.73
CA GLU A 51 5.16 -10.54 -1.28
C GLU A 51 6.34 -9.75 -0.69
N ASP A 52 7.47 -9.76 -1.34
CA ASP A 52 8.65 -8.95 -1.00
C ASP A 52 8.56 -7.50 -1.52
N LYS A 53 7.57 -7.21 -2.39
CA LYS A 53 7.40 -5.90 -3.03
C LYS A 53 6.18 -5.15 -2.54
N VAL A 54 5.14 -5.89 -2.13
CA VAL A 54 3.84 -5.34 -1.71
C VAL A 54 3.40 -6.01 -0.43
N ALA A 55 3.31 -5.24 0.65
CA ALA A 55 2.69 -5.69 1.88
C ALA A 55 1.19 -5.42 1.83
N LEU A 56 0.37 -6.44 2.12
CA LEU A 56 -1.07 -6.35 2.23
C LEU A 56 -1.48 -6.48 3.69
N GLY A 57 -2.31 -5.57 4.16
CA GLY A 57 -2.79 -5.55 5.54
C GLY A 57 -4.15 -4.88 5.68
N THR A 58 -4.57 -4.67 6.92
CA THR A 58 -5.79 -3.95 7.26
C THR A 58 -5.52 -2.97 8.38
N ASP A 59 -6.26 -1.86 8.39
CA ASP A 59 -6.33 -0.91 9.49
C ASP A 59 -7.78 -0.69 9.94
N ALA A 60 -8.01 0.33 10.79
CA ALA A 60 -9.36 0.66 11.26
C ALA A 60 -10.30 1.15 10.15
N GLN A 61 -9.79 1.53 8.99
CA GLN A 61 -10.53 2.13 7.87
C GLN A 61 -10.79 1.13 6.75
N GLY A 62 -9.90 0.16 6.55
CA GLY A 62 -10.07 -0.82 5.49
C GLY A 62 -8.82 -1.63 5.16
N ILE A 63 -8.57 -1.83 3.86
CA ILE A 63 -7.40 -2.55 3.36
C ILE A 63 -6.24 -1.56 3.15
N VAL A 64 -5.04 -2.01 3.46
CA VAL A 64 -3.80 -1.26 3.25
C VAL A 64 -2.89 -2.05 2.31
N LEU A 65 -2.52 -1.42 1.20
CA LEU A 65 -1.49 -1.89 0.27
C LEU A 65 -0.26 -0.99 0.43
N GLU A 66 0.86 -1.55 0.83
CA GLU A 66 2.11 -0.82 1.00
C GLU A 66 3.16 -1.33 0.02
N PHE A 67 3.70 -0.41 -0.78
CA PHE A 67 4.81 -0.65 -1.69
C PHE A 67 6.08 -0.10 -1.06
N GLU A 68 6.98 -0.98 -0.66
CA GLU A 68 8.18 -0.61 0.07
C GLU A 68 9.29 -0.03 -0.83
N GLY A 69 10.02 0.93 -0.26
CA GLY A 69 11.32 1.38 -0.73
C GLY A 69 11.38 1.73 -2.21
N ASP A 70 12.34 1.14 -2.86
CA ASP A 70 12.65 1.40 -4.27
C ASP A 70 11.86 0.48 -5.24
N THR A 71 10.77 -0.14 -4.76
CA THR A 71 9.91 -1.04 -5.56
C THR A 71 9.25 -0.30 -6.72
N LEU A 72 8.65 0.85 -6.44
CA LEU A 72 7.91 1.62 -7.45
C LEU A 72 8.75 2.67 -8.16
N PHE A 73 9.74 3.26 -7.51
CA PHE A 73 10.47 4.44 -7.97
C PHE A 73 11.96 4.30 -7.75
N ASP A 74 12.74 4.89 -8.64
CA ASP A 74 14.15 5.12 -8.40
C ASP A 74 14.37 6.27 -7.40
N TYR A 75 15.58 6.35 -6.84
CA TYR A 75 15.95 7.43 -5.92
C TYR A 75 15.73 8.80 -6.56
N GLY A 76 15.03 9.68 -5.87
CA GLY A 76 14.74 11.03 -6.36
C GLY A 76 13.78 11.12 -7.54
N SER A 77 13.14 10.02 -7.95
CA SER A 77 12.19 9.95 -9.06
C SER A 77 10.76 9.73 -8.56
N ALA A 78 9.80 10.23 -9.33
CA ALA A 78 8.38 9.88 -9.23
C ALA A 78 7.86 9.22 -10.53
N GLU A 79 8.76 8.74 -11.38
CA GLU A 79 8.43 7.91 -12.54
C GLU A 79 8.34 6.44 -12.11
N ILE A 80 7.21 5.79 -12.39
CA ILE A 80 6.99 4.39 -12.04
C ILE A 80 7.93 3.50 -12.85
N LYS A 81 8.67 2.64 -12.18
CA LYS A 81 9.61 1.70 -12.79
C LYS A 81 8.88 0.70 -13.67
N LYS A 82 9.49 0.32 -14.78
CA LYS A 82 8.91 -0.67 -15.72
C LYS A 82 8.68 -2.02 -15.05
N GLU A 83 9.56 -2.39 -14.14
CA GLU A 83 9.51 -3.65 -13.37
C GLU A 83 8.34 -3.70 -12.38
N ALA A 84 7.84 -2.55 -11.94
CA ALA A 84 6.68 -2.45 -11.07
C ALA A 84 5.34 -2.51 -11.82
N LEU A 85 5.34 -2.24 -13.12
CA LEU A 85 4.11 -2.16 -13.92
C LEU A 85 3.27 -3.44 -13.92
N PRO A 86 3.83 -4.67 -14.02
CA PRO A 86 3.02 -5.89 -13.99
C PRO A 86 2.23 -6.02 -12.68
N THR A 87 2.88 -5.83 -11.54
CA THR A 87 2.25 -5.89 -10.22
C THR A 87 1.16 -4.82 -10.06
N LEU A 88 1.46 -3.56 -10.41
CA LEU A 88 0.48 -2.48 -10.36
C LEU A 88 -0.71 -2.72 -11.31
N LYS A 89 -0.49 -3.29 -12.49
CA LYS A 89 -1.57 -3.62 -13.44
C LYS A 89 -2.52 -4.66 -12.86
N ARG A 90 -2.00 -5.67 -12.21
CA ARG A 90 -2.79 -6.74 -11.61
C ARG A 90 -3.64 -6.20 -10.46
N ILE A 91 -3.02 -5.47 -9.53
CA ILE A 91 -3.72 -4.82 -8.43
C ILE A 91 -4.80 -3.85 -8.95
N ALA A 92 -4.47 -3.02 -9.96
CA ALA A 92 -5.44 -2.10 -10.55
C ALA A 92 -6.65 -2.83 -11.17
N ALA A 93 -6.45 -4.00 -11.79
CA ALA A 93 -7.52 -4.79 -12.38
C ALA A 93 -8.53 -5.26 -11.28
N THR A 94 -8.02 -5.71 -10.14
CA THR A 94 -8.86 -6.06 -9.00
C THR A 94 -9.61 -4.84 -8.46
N LEU A 95 -8.90 -3.74 -8.20
CA LEU A 95 -9.50 -2.50 -7.66
C LEU A 95 -10.52 -1.85 -8.61
N GLN A 96 -10.39 -2.06 -9.92
CA GLN A 96 -11.30 -1.53 -10.94
C GLN A 96 -12.64 -2.26 -10.98
N SER A 97 -12.73 -3.49 -10.47
CA SER A 97 -13.96 -4.30 -10.53
C SER A 97 -15.18 -3.51 -10.08
N GLU A 98 -16.30 -3.63 -10.81
CA GLU A 98 -17.53 -2.91 -10.49
C GLU A 98 -18.08 -3.24 -9.10
N ARG A 99 -17.83 -4.45 -8.60
CA ARG A 99 -18.20 -4.86 -7.23
C ARG A 99 -17.56 -3.98 -6.16
N TYR A 100 -16.46 -3.30 -6.50
CA TYR A 100 -15.70 -2.43 -5.61
C TYR A 100 -15.88 -0.93 -5.92
N ASN A 101 -16.88 -0.56 -6.70
CA ASN A 101 -17.13 0.82 -7.12
C ASN A 101 -17.44 1.78 -5.95
N LYS A 102 -17.85 1.25 -4.80
CA LYS A 102 -18.12 2.00 -3.56
C LYS A 102 -16.89 2.20 -2.66
N PHE A 103 -15.72 1.85 -3.12
CA PHE A 103 -14.48 2.10 -2.37
C PHE A 103 -13.73 3.29 -2.95
N ILE A 104 -13.10 4.05 -2.06
CA ILE A 104 -12.16 5.13 -2.38
C ILE A 104 -10.75 4.68 -2.06
N PHE A 105 -9.78 5.29 -2.73
CA PHE A 105 -8.37 4.96 -2.59
C PHE A 105 -7.60 6.22 -2.17
N ASN A 106 -7.12 6.24 -0.93
CA ASN A 106 -6.23 7.29 -0.44
C ASN A 106 -4.79 6.83 -0.67
N ILE A 107 -4.05 7.55 -1.49
CA ILE A 107 -2.70 7.21 -1.91
C ILE A 107 -1.75 8.17 -1.23
N GLU A 108 -0.88 7.63 -0.38
CA GLU A 108 0.08 8.38 0.41
C GLU A 108 1.50 8.11 -0.07
N GLY A 109 2.24 9.18 -0.34
CA GLY A 109 3.67 9.11 -0.62
C GLY A 109 4.46 9.49 0.63
N HIS A 110 5.45 8.66 0.98
CA HIS A 110 6.34 8.87 2.11
C HIS A 110 7.80 8.90 1.65
N THR A 111 8.62 9.68 2.32
CA THR A 111 10.07 9.71 2.18
C THR A 111 10.74 9.34 3.51
N SER A 112 12.06 9.27 3.52
CA SER A 112 12.84 9.25 4.75
C SER A 112 13.16 10.68 5.23
N ASP A 113 13.84 10.81 6.37
CA ASP A 113 14.38 12.08 6.86
C ASP A 113 15.59 12.59 6.06
N GLU A 114 16.04 11.82 5.07
CA GLU A 114 17.13 12.22 4.19
C GLU A 114 16.69 13.37 3.30
N HIS A 115 17.41 14.49 3.40
CA HIS A 115 17.10 15.66 2.60
C HIS A 115 17.35 15.39 1.13
N PHE A 116 16.32 15.57 0.31
CA PHE A 116 16.40 15.51 -1.14
C PHE A 116 15.93 16.83 -1.74
N SER A 117 16.67 17.35 -2.71
CA SER A 117 16.29 18.53 -3.49
C SER A 117 16.81 18.39 -4.91
N SER A 118 16.01 18.75 -5.87
CA SER A 118 16.34 18.82 -7.29
C SER A 118 15.61 19.97 -7.95
N ALA A 119 15.95 20.28 -9.21
CA ALA A 119 15.22 21.28 -9.99
C ALA A 119 13.74 20.91 -10.19
N GLN A 120 13.43 19.61 -10.24
CA GLN A 120 12.07 19.10 -10.42
C GLN A 120 11.31 18.99 -9.11
N TYR A 121 11.99 18.65 -8.01
CA TYR A 121 11.41 18.47 -6.68
C TYR A 121 12.23 19.27 -5.68
N PRO A 122 11.81 20.51 -5.34
CA PRO A 122 12.56 21.38 -4.42
C PRO A 122 12.74 20.80 -3.03
N SER A 123 11.83 19.91 -2.59
CA SER A 123 11.92 19.22 -1.31
C SER A 123 11.26 17.83 -1.36
N ASN A 124 11.36 17.10 -0.27
CA ASN A 124 10.66 15.82 -0.11
C ASN A 124 9.12 15.96 -0.07
N TRP A 125 8.58 17.16 0.18
CA TRP A 125 7.14 17.41 0.07
C TRP A 125 6.67 17.24 -1.37
N GLU A 126 7.35 17.87 -2.32
CA GLU A 126 7.03 17.77 -3.75
C GLU A 126 7.28 16.35 -4.26
N LEU A 127 8.39 15.72 -3.85
CA LEU A 127 8.71 14.36 -4.28
C LEU A 127 7.67 13.34 -3.78
N SER A 128 7.30 13.39 -2.50
CA SER A 128 6.29 12.47 -1.93
C SER A 128 4.91 12.67 -2.57
N SER A 129 4.51 13.92 -2.78
CA SER A 129 3.26 14.27 -3.46
C SER A 129 3.25 13.81 -4.92
N ALA A 130 4.36 14.00 -5.65
CA ALA A 130 4.49 13.57 -7.04
C ALA A 130 4.43 12.03 -7.18
N ARG A 131 5.00 11.29 -6.24
CA ARG A 131 4.92 9.82 -6.20
C ARG A 131 3.49 9.33 -6.01
N ALA A 132 2.77 9.89 -5.03
CA ALA A 132 1.36 9.59 -4.82
C ALA A 132 0.52 9.92 -6.07
N ALA A 133 0.74 11.08 -6.69
CA ALA A 133 0.06 11.49 -7.90
C ALA A 133 0.39 10.59 -9.11
N SER A 134 1.61 10.06 -9.20
CA SER A 134 1.98 9.11 -10.27
C SER A 134 1.23 7.80 -10.17
N VAL A 135 1.07 7.26 -8.95
CA VAL A 135 0.25 6.06 -8.72
C VAL A 135 -1.22 6.35 -9.04
N ALA A 136 -1.75 7.50 -8.60
CA ALA A 136 -3.14 7.88 -8.91
C ALA A 136 -3.39 7.97 -10.42
N ARG A 137 -2.51 8.65 -11.18
CA ARG A 137 -2.60 8.71 -12.66
C ARG A 137 -2.52 7.34 -13.29
N PHE A 138 -1.69 6.45 -12.77
CA PHE A 138 -1.62 5.07 -13.24
C PHE A 138 -2.95 4.35 -13.04
N LEU A 139 -3.53 4.41 -11.84
CA LEU A 139 -4.82 3.80 -11.52
C LEU A 139 -5.96 4.38 -12.38
N GLU A 140 -5.99 5.70 -12.58
CA GLU A 140 -6.93 6.37 -13.48
C GLU A 140 -6.80 5.87 -14.93
N SER A 141 -5.55 5.71 -15.43
CA SER A 141 -5.28 5.16 -16.76
C SER A 141 -5.75 3.71 -16.94
N ARG A 142 -5.99 3.01 -15.83
CA ARG A 142 -6.55 1.65 -15.78
C ARG A 142 -8.07 1.62 -15.64
N GLY A 143 -8.73 2.77 -15.69
CA GLY A 143 -10.17 2.88 -15.66
C GLY A 143 -10.77 3.11 -14.27
N ILE A 144 -9.96 3.30 -13.23
CA ILE A 144 -10.48 3.70 -11.92
C ILE A 144 -10.91 5.17 -12.01
N ASN A 145 -12.17 5.43 -11.67
CA ASN A 145 -12.71 6.78 -11.73
C ASN A 145 -11.96 7.71 -10.75
N ARG A 146 -11.48 8.86 -11.26
CA ARG A 146 -10.72 9.85 -10.48
C ARG A 146 -11.43 10.35 -9.21
N VAL A 147 -12.76 10.34 -9.17
CA VAL A 147 -13.52 10.74 -7.97
C VAL A 147 -13.30 9.81 -6.78
N ARG A 148 -12.77 8.61 -7.04
CA ARG A 148 -12.41 7.62 -6.03
C ARG A 148 -10.94 7.72 -5.59
N LEU A 149 -10.14 8.59 -6.23
CA LEU A 149 -8.71 8.72 -5.98
C LEU A 149 -8.44 9.98 -5.15
N ARG A 150 -7.67 9.84 -4.10
CA ARG A 150 -7.14 10.92 -3.27
C ARG A 150 -5.65 10.74 -3.12
N THR A 151 -4.90 11.82 -3.06
CA THR A 151 -3.44 11.77 -2.93
C THR A 151 -2.96 12.66 -1.80
N ALA A 152 -1.95 12.21 -1.07
CA ALA A 152 -1.24 12.99 -0.07
C ALA A 152 0.27 12.73 -0.15
N GLY A 153 1.06 13.77 0.00
CA GLY A 153 2.49 13.67 0.21
C GLY A 153 2.78 13.95 1.68
N LEU A 154 3.39 13.00 2.38
CA LEU A 154 3.57 13.06 3.82
C LEU A 154 5.02 13.23 4.27
N TYR A 155 5.95 13.43 3.32
CA TYR A 155 7.36 13.60 3.68
C TYR A 155 7.82 12.47 4.64
N ASP A 156 8.49 12.79 5.75
CA ASP A 156 8.89 11.89 6.83
C ASP A 156 8.04 12.05 8.11
N VAL A 157 6.86 12.66 8.00
CA VAL A 157 6.00 12.99 9.15
C VAL A 157 5.47 11.74 9.87
N SER A 158 5.32 10.63 9.14
CA SER A 158 4.82 9.36 9.66
C SER A 158 5.77 8.22 9.29
N PRO A 159 6.98 8.15 9.87
CA PRO A 159 7.92 7.09 9.57
C PRO A 159 7.40 5.75 10.13
N LYS A 160 7.54 4.68 9.36
CA LYS A 160 7.20 3.31 9.79
C LYS A 160 8.22 2.77 10.81
N TYR A 161 9.46 3.17 10.62
CA TYR A 161 10.60 2.83 11.47
C TYR A 161 11.41 4.07 11.82
N PRO A 162 12.09 4.12 12.97
CA PRO A 162 12.97 5.24 13.29
C PRO A 162 14.01 5.46 12.20
N ASN A 163 14.11 6.69 11.66
CA ASN A 163 15.10 7.05 10.66
C ASN A 163 16.53 7.09 11.25
N ARG A 164 16.60 7.30 12.57
CA ARG A 164 17.87 7.44 13.31
C ARG A 164 17.83 6.60 14.57
N ASP A 165 19.01 6.22 15.03
CA ASP A 165 19.19 5.55 16.31
C ASP A 165 19.07 6.54 17.50
N PRO A 166 19.13 6.06 18.77
CA PRO A 166 19.07 6.92 19.94
C PRO A 166 20.25 7.93 20.06
N PHE A 167 21.32 7.73 19.30
CA PHE A 167 22.49 8.62 19.26
C PHE A 167 22.41 9.64 18.10
N GLY A 168 21.34 9.58 17.29
CA GLY A 168 21.12 10.46 16.15
C GLY A 168 21.75 9.98 14.85
N GLU A 169 22.40 8.80 14.83
CA GLU A 169 23.00 8.24 13.62
C GLU A 169 21.92 7.68 12.69
N PRO A 170 22.04 7.87 11.37
CA PRO A 170 21.09 7.39 10.42
C PRO A 170 21.03 5.86 10.36
N ILE A 171 19.83 5.29 10.24
CA ILE A 171 19.61 3.85 10.04
C ILE A 171 19.23 3.63 8.57
N PRO A 172 20.18 3.29 7.67
CA PRO A 172 19.92 3.24 6.23
C PRO A 172 18.79 2.28 5.83
N GLN A 173 18.71 1.11 6.47
CA GLN A 173 17.68 0.10 6.18
C GLN A 173 16.26 0.61 6.52
N ASN A 174 16.13 1.36 7.61
CA ASN A 174 14.86 1.95 8.00
C ASN A 174 14.46 3.08 7.04
N ARG A 175 15.43 3.89 6.61
CA ARG A 175 15.20 4.94 5.59
C ARG A 175 14.67 4.36 4.29
N ILE A 176 15.21 3.21 3.83
CA ILE A 176 14.72 2.52 2.64
C ILE A 176 13.25 2.13 2.83
N LYS A 177 12.90 1.53 3.96
CA LYS A 177 11.54 1.11 4.28
C LYS A 177 10.56 2.28 4.48
N ASN A 178 11.06 3.43 4.95
CA ASN A 178 10.26 4.63 5.12
C ASN A 178 9.93 5.32 3.78
N ARG A 179 10.77 5.14 2.74
CA ARG A 179 10.47 5.57 1.37
C ARG A 179 9.46 4.60 0.75
N ARG A 180 8.18 4.84 0.94
CA ARG A 180 7.10 3.92 0.52
C ARG A 180 5.93 4.68 -0.07
N VAL A 181 5.07 3.96 -0.78
CA VAL A 181 3.73 4.43 -1.13
C VAL A 181 2.71 3.50 -0.51
N VAL A 182 1.70 4.08 0.10
CA VAL A 182 0.61 3.35 0.76
C VAL A 182 -0.70 3.68 0.04
N ILE A 183 -1.50 2.66 -0.24
CA ILE A 183 -2.86 2.81 -0.74
C ILE A 183 -3.81 2.29 0.34
N HIS A 184 -4.59 3.19 0.95
CA HIS A 184 -5.69 2.83 1.83
C HIS A 184 -6.95 2.67 0.99
N VAL A 185 -7.60 1.53 1.13
CA VAL A 185 -8.85 1.19 0.44
C VAL A 185 -9.99 1.26 1.46
N GLU A 186 -10.81 2.28 1.35
CA GLU A 186 -11.84 2.60 2.33
C GLU A 186 -13.24 2.54 1.70
N PRO A 187 -14.27 2.08 2.42
CA PRO A 187 -15.65 2.22 1.96
C PRO A 187 -16.04 3.69 1.79
N SER A 188 -16.73 4.02 0.69
CA SER A 188 -17.32 5.35 0.50
C SER A 188 -18.69 5.38 1.16
N TYR A 189 -18.87 6.20 2.17
CA TYR A 189 -20.14 6.41 2.87
C TYR A 189 -21.04 7.48 2.22
N ARG A 190 -20.90 7.67 0.90
CA ARG A 190 -21.75 8.60 0.14
C ARG A 190 -22.92 7.89 -0.50
#